data_96605ad22d2ae5e57102a5255d0a961a
#
_entry.id   96605ad22d2ae5e57102a5255d0a961a
#
_cell.length_a   1.000
_cell.length_b   1.000
_cell.length_c   1.000
_cell.angle_alpha   90.00
_cell.angle_beta   90.00
_cell.angle_gamma   90.00
#
_symmetry.space_group_name_H-M   'P 1'
#
loop_
_entity.id
_entity.type
_entity.pdbx_description
1 polymer ?
#
loop_
_entity_poly.entity_id
_entity_poly.type
_entity_poly.pdbx_seq_one_letter_code
_entity_poly.pdbx_strand_id
1 'polypeptide(L)'
;MDDHEVLLKPMRIQVDKVMMVTLVFLFLVTVVVGLFYGQLGFSLMIGIPVLVSTFVIWRAMKGTLFSRLTIASALIIQIAIHIQVSHGVIEMHFGLFAVLAFLLAYRDWRPIIFGAVLIAVHHLVCNSLQALHLNVWIFNHGENYGIVLLHAAYVVFESIILVYLAIQLRTEGVESAKVAFMAERITQGDLSSGVEFNQKKGSSSMLESMLAMQESLSQLVTEIEIIVDAAVQGDFSKKIDLTSKSGFGEKICGLLNQLLETTEVGLNDVMRVTNALAAGDLSQKITHDYPGVFGQTKNGVNNTVDSLNKIIC
;
A
#
# COMPACT_ATOMS: atom_id res chain seq x y z
N MET A 1 10.85 -11.64 10.75
CA MET A 1 11.15 -10.93 9.50
C MET A 1 10.54 -9.56 9.64
N ASP A 2 11.25 -8.47 9.37
CA ASP A 2 10.74 -7.10 9.61
C ASP A 2 9.53 -6.88 8.68
N ASP A 3 8.34 -6.64 9.24
CA ASP A 3 7.09 -6.47 8.48
C ASP A 3 7.21 -5.42 7.37
N HIS A 4 8.09 -4.43 7.59
CA HIS A 4 8.41 -3.39 6.62
C HIS A 4 9.10 -3.93 5.35
N GLU A 5 9.92 -5.00 5.45
CA GLU A 5 10.57 -5.60 4.29
C GLU A 5 9.55 -6.30 3.39
N VAL A 6 8.54 -6.93 3.98
CA VAL A 6 7.48 -7.63 3.23
C VAL A 6 6.59 -6.63 2.51
N LEU A 7 6.11 -5.61 3.22
CA LEU A 7 5.19 -4.61 2.68
C LEU A 7 5.79 -3.79 1.53
N LEU A 8 7.08 -3.44 1.60
CA LEU A 8 7.75 -2.66 0.55
C LEU A 8 8.37 -3.51 -0.56
N LYS A 9 8.38 -4.84 -0.45
CA LYS A 9 9.01 -5.72 -1.44
C LYS A 9 8.48 -5.54 -2.87
N PRO A 10 7.15 -5.44 -3.12
CA PRO A 10 6.64 -5.23 -4.47
C PRO A 10 7.16 -3.93 -5.12
N MET A 11 7.16 -2.84 -4.36
CA MET A 11 7.69 -1.55 -4.81
C MET A 11 9.19 -1.66 -5.12
N ARG A 12 9.99 -2.29 -4.24
CA ARG A 12 11.44 -2.47 -4.43
C ARG A 12 11.78 -3.31 -5.65
N ILE A 13 10.96 -4.30 -6.00
CA ILE A 13 11.11 -5.06 -7.25
C ILE A 13 10.92 -4.15 -8.47
N GLN A 14 10.00 -3.19 -8.41
CA GLN A 14 9.83 -2.22 -9.50
C GLN A 14 11.02 -1.25 -9.57
N VAL A 15 11.51 -0.78 -8.42
CA VAL A 15 12.72 0.06 -8.35
C VAL A 15 13.93 -0.69 -8.89
N ASP A 16 14.12 -1.98 -8.55
CA ASP A 16 15.19 -2.81 -9.14
C ASP A 16 15.16 -2.76 -10.67
N LYS A 17 13.98 -2.84 -11.30
CA LYS A 17 13.87 -2.76 -12.77
C LYS A 17 14.32 -1.40 -13.31
N VAL A 18 13.89 -0.31 -12.66
CA VAL A 18 14.30 1.05 -13.04
C VAL A 18 15.81 1.19 -12.93
N MET A 19 16.41 0.74 -11.82
CA MET A 19 17.85 0.80 -11.60
C MET A 19 18.63 -0.08 -12.60
N MET A 20 18.10 -1.23 -13.00
CA MET A 20 18.71 -2.06 -14.05
C MET A 20 18.67 -1.36 -15.41
N VAL A 21 17.57 -0.66 -15.75
CA VAL A 21 17.53 0.17 -16.98
C VAL A 21 18.56 1.30 -16.90
N THR A 22 18.70 1.97 -15.75
CA THR A 22 19.72 2.98 -15.49
C THR A 22 21.14 2.40 -15.64
N LEU A 23 21.38 1.18 -15.14
CA LEU A 23 22.67 0.50 -15.27
C LEU A 23 23.00 0.20 -16.73
N VAL A 24 22.03 -0.27 -17.52
CA VAL A 24 22.22 -0.47 -18.98
C VAL A 24 22.51 0.86 -19.68
N PHE A 25 21.80 1.93 -19.33
CA PHE A 25 22.06 3.26 -19.87
C PHE A 25 23.49 3.74 -19.53
N LEU A 26 23.91 3.62 -18.27
CA LEU A 26 25.27 3.98 -17.86
C LEU A 26 26.33 3.12 -18.56
N PHE A 27 26.06 1.84 -18.80
CA PHE A 27 26.96 0.99 -19.58
C PHE A 27 27.09 1.48 -21.02
N LEU A 28 26.01 1.91 -21.67
CA LEU A 28 26.08 2.52 -23.01
C LEU A 28 26.91 3.81 -23.00
N VAL A 29 26.74 4.64 -21.96
CA VAL A 29 27.60 5.82 -21.76
C VAL A 29 29.08 5.41 -21.57
N THR A 30 29.32 4.34 -20.80
CA THR A 30 30.70 3.79 -20.63
C THR A 30 31.30 3.41 -21.96
N VAL A 31 30.54 2.80 -22.88
CA VAL A 31 31.03 2.46 -24.24
C VAL A 31 31.38 3.73 -25.04
N VAL A 32 30.48 4.73 -25.00
CA VAL A 32 30.69 6.00 -25.71
C VAL A 32 31.95 6.74 -25.17
N VAL A 33 32.08 6.86 -23.85
CA VAL A 33 33.23 7.47 -23.18
C VAL A 33 34.51 6.70 -23.53
N GLY A 34 34.43 5.35 -23.49
CA GLY A 34 35.55 4.48 -23.86
C GLY A 34 36.01 4.66 -25.32
N LEU A 35 35.07 4.85 -26.24
CA LEU A 35 35.38 5.16 -27.65
C LEU A 35 36.04 6.54 -27.78
N PHE A 36 35.47 7.56 -27.11
CA PHE A 36 35.94 8.94 -27.18
C PHE A 36 37.41 9.10 -26.68
N TYR A 37 37.75 8.42 -25.58
CA TYR A 37 39.06 8.46 -24.98
C TYR A 37 40.02 7.35 -25.49
N GLY A 38 39.62 6.52 -26.46
CA GLY A 38 40.46 5.43 -26.99
C GLY A 38 40.66 4.26 -26.01
N GLN A 39 39.82 4.13 -24.97
CA GLN A 39 39.94 3.15 -23.89
C GLN A 39 38.78 2.11 -23.90
N LEU A 40 38.24 1.83 -25.10
CA LEU A 40 37.09 0.92 -25.24
C LEU A 40 37.37 -0.47 -24.66
N GLY A 41 38.57 -1.01 -24.88
CA GLY A 41 38.93 -2.34 -24.35
C GLY A 41 38.81 -2.43 -22.83
N PHE A 42 39.33 -1.42 -22.11
CA PHE A 42 39.20 -1.34 -20.65
C PHE A 42 37.73 -1.19 -20.20
N SER A 43 36.96 -0.32 -20.87
CA SER A 43 35.56 -0.09 -20.61
C SER A 43 34.74 -1.37 -20.70
N LEU A 44 34.93 -2.18 -21.74
CA LEU A 44 34.22 -3.43 -21.96
C LEU A 44 34.69 -4.54 -21.02
N MET A 45 36.01 -4.62 -20.74
CA MET A 45 36.60 -5.64 -19.86
C MET A 45 36.01 -5.60 -18.44
N ILE A 46 35.68 -4.43 -17.92
CA ILE A 46 35.09 -4.27 -16.58
C ILE A 46 33.57 -4.11 -16.67
N GLY A 47 33.08 -3.31 -17.61
CA GLY A 47 31.67 -2.97 -17.72
C GLY A 47 30.75 -4.17 -18.02
N ILE A 48 31.20 -5.08 -18.92
CA ILE A 48 30.37 -6.28 -19.25
C ILE A 48 30.23 -7.25 -18.05
N PRO A 49 31.31 -7.67 -17.37
CA PRO A 49 31.19 -8.52 -16.19
C PRO A 49 30.32 -7.92 -15.10
N VAL A 50 30.44 -6.61 -14.84
CA VAL A 50 29.61 -5.90 -13.86
C VAL A 50 28.14 -5.95 -14.26
N LEU A 51 27.82 -5.66 -15.51
CA LEU A 51 26.43 -5.71 -16.00
C LEU A 51 25.86 -7.12 -15.92
N VAL A 52 26.59 -8.13 -16.40
CA VAL A 52 26.13 -9.52 -16.44
C VAL A 52 25.96 -10.10 -15.04
N SER A 53 26.95 -9.93 -14.15
CA SER A 53 26.86 -10.42 -12.78
C SER A 53 25.69 -9.78 -12.01
N THR A 54 25.51 -8.46 -12.17
CA THR A 54 24.39 -7.76 -11.56
C THR A 54 23.05 -8.26 -12.09
N PHE A 55 22.93 -8.50 -13.40
CA PHE A 55 21.71 -9.06 -13.99
C PHE A 55 21.38 -10.45 -13.42
N VAL A 56 22.36 -11.33 -13.30
CA VAL A 56 22.18 -12.68 -12.72
C VAL A 56 21.69 -12.59 -11.26
N ILE A 57 22.36 -11.76 -10.44
CA ILE A 57 22.00 -11.59 -9.04
C ILE A 57 20.61 -10.97 -8.89
N TRP A 58 20.32 -9.93 -9.66
CA TRP A 58 18.98 -9.33 -9.67
C TRP A 58 17.89 -10.36 -10.05
N ARG A 59 18.13 -11.20 -11.05
CA ARG A 59 17.16 -12.25 -11.46
C ARG A 59 16.91 -13.27 -10.35
N ALA A 60 17.96 -13.63 -9.61
CA ALA A 60 17.89 -14.63 -8.53
C ALA A 60 17.29 -14.07 -7.23
N MET A 61 17.53 -12.78 -6.91
CA MET A 61 17.29 -12.22 -5.57
C MET A 61 16.49 -10.91 -5.60
N LYS A 62 15.48 -10.79 -6.47
CA LYS A 62 14.67 -9.57 -6.67
C LYS A 62 14.12 -8.99 -5.37
N GLY A 63 14.27 -7.69 -5.19
CA GLY A 63 13.71 -6.92 -4.07
C GLY A 63 14.36 -7.21 -2.72
N THR A 64 15.45 -8.00 -2.67
CA THR A 64 16.21 -8.24 -1.43
C THR A 64 17.23 -7.13 -1.17
N LEU A 65 17.74 -7.03 0.06
CA LEU A 65 18.80 -6.10 0.38
C LEU A 65 20.06 -6.39 -0.46
N PHE A 66 20.39 -7.67 -0.65
CA PHE A 66 21.57 -8.07 -1.43
C PHE A 66 21.46 -7.58 -2.89
N SER A 67 20.29 -7.72 -3.53
CA SER A 67 20.06 -7.17 -4.88
C SER A 67 20.28 -5.66 -4.93
N ARG A 68 19.73 -4.92 -3.97
CA ARG A 68 19.86 -3.46 -3.89
C ARG A 68 21.32 -3.01 -3.72
N LEU A 69 22.09 -3.69 -2.85
CA LEU A 69 23.51 -3.39 -2.64
C LEU A 69 24.33 -3.72 -3.88
N THR A 70 24.06 -4.84 -4.56
CA THR A 70 24.75 -5.22 -5.80
C THR A 70 24.48 -4.20 -6.92
N ILE A 71 23.23 -3.79 -7.09
CA ILE A 71 22.87 -2.78 -8.09
C ILE A 71 23.53 -1.44 -7.76
N ALA A 72 23.54 -1.01 -6.49
CA ALA A 72 24.22 0.20 -6.06
C ALA A 72 25.73 0.14 -6.39
N SER A 73 26.39 -0.99 -6.10
CA SER A 73 27.80 -1.20 -6.46
C SER A 73 28.04 -1.08 -7.96
N ALA A 74 27.19 -1.74 -8.76
CA ALA A 74 27.32 -1.74 -10.22
C ALA A 74 27.18 -0.34 -10.82
N LEU A 75 26.21 0.45 -10.36
CA LEU A 75 26.02 1.84 -10.79
C LEU A 75 27.25 2.69 -10.47
N ILE A 76 27.79 2.57 -9.25
CA ILE A 76 28.99 3.31 -8.82
C ILE A 76 30.22 2.87 -9.62
N ILE A 77 30.40 1.57 -9.87
CA ILE A 77 31.53 1.05 -10.68
C ILE A 77 31.45 1.58 -12.11
N GLN A 78 30.27 1.69 -12.73
CA GLN A 78 30.15 2.28 -14.07
C GLN A 78 30.63 3.73 -14.10
N ILE A 79 30.31 4.54 -13.09
CA ILE A 79 30.84 5.91 -13.00
C ILE A 79 32.35 5.91 -12.69
N ALA A 80 32.85 4.99 -11.86
CA ALA A 80 34.27 4.85 -11.60
C ALA A 80 35.07 4.53 -12.90
N ILE A 81 34.49 3.72 -13.81
CA ILE A 81 35.05 3.50 -15.14
C ILE A 81 35.09 4.81 -15.95
N HIS A 82 34.03 5.64 -15.91
CA HIS A 82 34.02 6.94 -16.59
C HIS A 82 35.19 7.83 -16.10
N ILE A 83 35.41 7.91 -14.77
CA ILE A 83 36.48 8.68 -14.15
C ILE A 83 37.85 8.14 -14.62
N GLN A 84 38.07 6.84 -14.56
CA GLN A 84 39.30 6.18 -14.95
C GLN A 84 39.66 6.44 -16.44
N VAL A 85 38.65 6.19 -17.32
CA VAL A 85 38.82 6.26 -18.78
C VAL A 85 39.04 7.69 -19.25
N SER A 86 38.40 8.66 -18.61
CA SER A 86 38.54 10.08 -18.92
C SER A 86 39.80 10.72 -18.30
N HIS A 87 40.69 9.93 -17.66
CA HIS A 87 41.89 10.41 -16.96
C HIS A 87 41.57 11.42 -15.83
N GLY A 88 40.49 11.14 -15.08
CA GLY A 88 40.13 11.93 -13.90
C GLY A 88 39.43 13.26 -14.18
N VAL A 89 38.73 13.38 -15.30
CA VAL A 89 37.90 14.58 -15.61
C VAL A 89 36.86 14.79 -14.51
N ILE A 90 36.81 16.01 -13.96
CA ILE A 90 36.07 16.32 -12.75
C ILE A 90 34.56 16.19 -12.96
N GLU A 91 34.07 16.48 -14.17
CA GLU A 91 32.67 16.38 -14.55
C GLU A 91 32.12 14.95 -14.45
N MET A 92 32.99 13.94 -14.63
CA MET A 92 32.56 12.54 -14.48
C MET A 92 32.23 12.17 -13.03
N HIS A 93 32.77 12.90 -12.05
CA HIS A 93 32.47 12.70 -10.63
C HIS A 93 31.02 13.06 -10.26
N PHE A 94 30.36 13.98 -11.01
CA PHE A 94 28.97 14.33 -10.77
C PHE A 94 28.01 13.12 -10.90
N GLY A 95 28.41 12.13 -11.71
CA GLY A 95 27.66 10.87 -11.81
C GLY A 95 27.56 10.11 -10.49
N LEU A 96 28.53 10.22 -9.58
CA LEU A 96 28.50 9.56 -8.28
C LEU A 96 27.39 10.16 -7.37
N PHE A 97 27.26 11.50 -7.35
CA PHE A 97 26.20 12.18 -6.61
C PHE A 97 24.83 11.83 -7.19
N ALA A 98 24.68 11.84 -8.52
CA ALA A 98 23.45 11.47 -9.19
C ALA A 98 23.03 10.03 -8.86
N VAL A 99 23.97 9.08 -8.93
CA VAL A 99 23.70 7.67 -8.58
C VAL A 99 23.31 7.53 -7.11
N LEU A 100 24.00 8.22 -6.20
CA LEU A 100 23.68 8.16 -4.77
C LEU A 100 22.26 8.67 -4.51
N ALA A 101 21.84 9.77 -5.16
CA ALA A 101 20.50 10.30 -5.10
C ALA A 101 19.45 9.31 -5.66
N PHE A 102 19.76 8.56 -6.74
CA PHE A 102 18.83 7.57 -7.31
C PHE A 102 18.52 6.44 -6.32
N LEU A 103 19.47 6.08 -5.42
CA LEU A 103 19.26 5.04 -4.41
C LEU A 103 18.14 5.38 -3.42
N LEU A 104 17.75 6.66 -3.29
CA LEU A 104 16.61 7.11 -2.50
C LEU A 104 15.30 6.42 -2.92
N ALA A 105 15.15 6.07 -4.20
CA ALA A 105 13.97 5.38 -4.73
C ALA A 105 13.68 4.05 -4.02
N TYR A 106 14.66 3.38 -3.43
CA TYR A 106 14.48 2.16 -2.63
C TYR A 106 13.76 2.38 -1.30
N ARG A 107 13.64 3.64 -0.84
CA ARG A 107 13.11 3.98 0.49
C ARG A 107 13.83 3.20 1.59
N ASP A 108 15.16 3.13 1.47
CA ASP A 108 16.04 2.36 2.34
C ASP A 108 17.38 3.07 2.47
N TRP A 109 17.75 3.42 3.69
CA TRP A 109 19.00 4.13 3.97
C TRP A 109 20.27 3.27 3.74
N ARG A 110 20.16 1.94 3.81
CA ARG A 110 21.30 1.00 3.74
C ARG A 110 22.06 1.06 2.40
N PRO A 111 21.40 1.05 1.22
CA PRO A 111 22.11 1.25 -0.05
C PRO A 111 22.79 2.60 -0.16
N ILE A 112 22.24 3.66 0.45
CA ILE A 112 22.83 5.01 0.41
C ILE A 112 24.12 5.04 1.20
N ILE A 113 24.10 4.59 2.46
CA ILE A 113 25.32 4.53 3.30
C ILE A 113 26.36 3.61 2.68
N PHE A 114 25.96 2.43 2.19
CA PHE A 114 26.86 1.51 1.50
C PHE A 114 27.50 2.15 0.27
N GLY A 115 26.72 2.85 -0.55
CA GLY A 115 27.22 3.57 -1.72
C GLY A 115 28.21 4.69 -1.35
N ALA A 116 27.88 5.48 -0.32
CA ALA A 116 28.77 6.54 0.18
C ALA A 116 30.12 5.99 0.66
N VAL A 117 30.10 4.87 1.41
CA VAL A 117 31.33 4.19 1.85
C VAL A 117 32.11 3.68 0.64
N LEU A 118 31.46 3.07 -0.35
CA LEU A 118 32.12 2.57 -1.56
C LEU A 118 32.78 3.71 -2.35
N ILE A 119 32.13 4.86 -2.48
CA ILE A 119 32.68 6.07 -3.11
C ILE A 119 33.93 6.56 -2.36
N ALA A 120 33.84 6.65 -1.03
CA ALA A 120 34.95 7.10 -0.19
C ALA A 120 36.18 6.16 -0.32
N VAL A 121 35.95 4.84 -0.27
CA VAL A 121 37.01 3.83 -0.46
C VAL A 121 37.62 3.95 -1.86
N HIS A 122 36.80 4.07 -2.90
CA HIS A 122 37.26 4.25 -4.27
C HIS A 122 38.21 5.48 -4.39
N HIS A 123 37.79 6.64 -3.86
CA HIS A 123 38.61 7.86 -3.94
C HIS A 123 39.92 7.75 -3.19
N LEU A 124 39.89 7.20 -1.96
CA LEU A 124 41.10 7.03 -1.16
C LEU A 124 42.06 6.06 -1.81
N VAL A 125 41.59 4.90 -2.26
CA VAL A 125 42.39 3.86 -2.88
C VAL A 125 42.97 4.37 -4.22
N CYS A 126 42.12 4.89 -5.11
CA CYS A 126 42.55 5.36 -6.43
C CYS A 126 43.49 6.56 -6.34
N ASN A 127 43.30 7.51 -5.38
CA ASN A 127 44.20 8.61 -5.14
C ASN A 127 45.60 8.10 -4.69
N SER A 128 45.62 7.09 -3.80
CA SER A 128 46.89 6.48 -3.35
C SER A 128 47.59 5.70 -4.48
N LEU A 129 46.82 4.98 -5.33
CA LEU A 129 47.41 4.28 -6.49
C LEU A 129 47.88 5.26 -7.57
N GLN A 130 47.22 6.39 -7.75
CA GLN A 130 47.65 7.47 -8.64
C GLN A 130 48.97 8.08 -8.15
N ALA A 131 49.16 8.31 -6.84
CA ALA A 131 50.39 8.77 -6.23
C ALA A 131 51.56 7.79 -6.46
N LEU A 132 51.27 6.48 -6.56
CA LEU A 132 52.25 5.45 -6.89
C LEU A 132 52.52 5.28 -8.40
N HIS A 133 51.95 6.14 -9.24
CA HIS A 133 52.06 6.10 -10.71
C HIS A 133 51.63 4.76 -11.35
N LEU A 134 50.65 4.07 -10.77
CA LEU A 134 50.14 2.77 -11.23
C LEU A 134 49.10 2.85 -12.36
N ASN A 135 49.11 3.95 -13.15
CA ASN A 135 48.19 4.19 -14.27
C ASN A 135 46.68 4.16 -13.84
N VAL A 136 46.44 4.57 -12.61
CA VAL A 136 45.09 4.80 -12.06
C VAL A 136 44.86 6.30 -12.02
N TRP A 137 43.68 6.71 -12.51
CA TRP A 137 43.30 8.12 -12.61
C TRP A 137 42.07 8.41 -11.79
N ILE A 138 42.19 9.29 -10.79
CA ILE A 138 41.05 9.84 -10.04
C ILE A 138 40.91 11.34 -10.31
N PHE A 139 42.00 12.08 -10.46
CA PHE A 139 42.02 13.49 -10.82
C PHE A 139 42.98 13.76 -11.97
N ASN A 140 42.62 14.68 -12.87
CA ASN A 140 43.44 15.04 -14.04
C ASN A 140 44.68 15.86 -13.70
N HIS A 141 44.75 16.45 -12.50
CA HIS A 141 45.89 17.26 -12.02
C HIS A 141 46.86 16.49 -11.10
N GLY A 142 46.74 15.16 -11.02
CA GLY A 142 47.49 14.31 -10.10
C GLY A 142 46.76 14.09 -8.77
N GLU A 143 47.43 13.35 -7.87
CA GLU A 143 46.87 13.03 -6.55
C GLU A 143 46.65 14.28 -5.69
N ASN A 144 45.53 14.33 -4.99
CA ASN A 144 45.23 15.45 -4.10
C ASN A 144 44.28 15.02 -2.97
N TYR A 145 44.85 14.78 -1.79
CA TYR A 145 44.08 14.42 -0.60
C TYR A 145 43.12 15.54 -0.12
N GLY A 146 43.44 16.81 -0.40
CA GLY A 146 42.55 17.95 -0.08
C GLY A 146 41.27 17.89 -0.89
N ILE A 147 41.35 17.55 -2.18
CA ILE A 147 40.19 17.36 -3.05
C ILE A 147 39.41 16.12 -2.61
N VAL A 148 40.06 15.00 -2.25
CA VAL A 148 39.39 13.80 -1.72
C VAL A 148 38.60 14.16 -0.46
N LEU A 149 39.16 14.94 0.47
CA LEU A 149 38.48 15.36 1.69
C LEU A 149 37.27 16.26 1.37
N LEU A 150 37.39 17.16 0.42
CA LEU A 150 36.30 18.03 -0.03
C LEU A 150 35.16 17.20 -0.64
N HIS A 151 35.48 16.25 -1.53
CA HIS A 151 34.49 15.33 -2.11
C HIS A 151 33.79 14.51 -0.99
N ALA A 152 34.56 13.97 -0.05
CA ALA A 152 34.01 13.24 1.10
C ALA A 152 33.05 14.10 1.93
N ALA A 153 33.38 15.37 2.15
CA ALA A 153 32.49 16.30 2.88
C ALA A 153 31.14 16.48 2.16
N TYR A 154 31.13 16.65 0.84
CA TYR A 154 29.90 16.75 0.05
C TYR A 154 29.11 15.43 0.05
N VAL A 155 29.77 14.26 -0.11
CA VAL A 155 29.12 12.95 -0.06
C VAL A 155 28.49 12.70 1.32
N VAL A 156 29.18 13.09 2.41
CA VAL A 156 28.63 12.98 3.76
C VAL A 156 27.41 13.89 3.94
N PHE A 157 27.51 15.16 3.49
CA PHE A 157 26.39 16.10 3.55
C PHE A 157 25.17 15.58 2.78
N GLU A 158 25.36 15.16 1.52
CA GLU A 158 24.30 14.57 0.70
C GLU A 158 23.71 13.32 1.37
N SER A 159 24.57 12.41 1.86
CA SER A 159 24.13 11.16 2.51
C SER A 159 23.27 11.39 3.73
N ILE A 160 23.56 12.39 4.55
CA ILE A 160 22.74 12.76 5.72
C ILE A 160 21.33 13.12 5.28
N ILE A 161 21.20 13.97 4.26
CA ILE A 161 19.89 14.38 3.74
C ILE A 161 19.14 13.20 3.11
N LEU A 162 19.84 12.40 2.26
CA LEU A 162 19.23 11.24 1.62
C LEU A 162 18.78 10.17 2.61
N VAL A 163 19.56 9.91 3.67
CA VAL A 163 19.18 8.98 4.74
C VAL A 163 17.95 9.46 5.48
N TYR A 164 17.91 10.76 5.84
CA TYR A 164 16.73 11.35 6.46
C TYR A 164 15.48 11.17 5.58
N LEU A 165 15.58 11.55 4.30
CA LEU A 165 14.49 11.39 3.34
C LEU A 165 14.11 9.92 3.12
N ALA A 166 15.08 9.00 3.07
CA ALA A 166 14.82 7.57 2.90
C ALA A 166 14.01 7.00 4.08
N ILE A 167 14.29 7.45 5.32
CA ILE A 167 13.55 7.05 6.52
C ILE A 167 12.12 7.58 6.46
N GLN A 168 11.91 8.84 6.10
CA GLN A 168 10.58 9.45 5.96
C GLN A 168 9.75 8.75 4.87
N LEU A 169 10.31 8.61 3.67
CA LEU A 169 9.66 7.93 2.55
C LEU A 169 9.37 6.45 2.85
N ARG A 170 10.22 5.78 3.65
CA ARG A 170 9.96 4.42 4.12
C ARG A 170 8.72 4.38 5.00
N THR A 171 8.60 5.28 5.96
CA THR A 171 7.46 5.35 6.88
C THR A 171 6.16 5.59 6.11
N GLU A 172 6.13 6.61 5.24
CA GLU A 172 4.97 6.91 4.38
C GLU A 172 4.61 5.73 3.47
N GLY A 173 5.62 5.07 2.89
CA GLY A 173 5.40 3.91 2.02
C GLY A 173 4.80 2.71 2.73
N VAL A 174 5.21 2.46 3.98
CA VAL A 174 4.64 1.39 4.82
C VAL A 174 3.20 1.69 5.19
N GLU A 175 2.89 2.94 5.58
CA GLU A 175 1.53 3.35 5.89
C GLU A 175 0.60 3.24 4.67
N SER A 176 1.04 3.73 3.51
CA SER A 176 0.29 3.56 2.26
C SER A 176 0.03 2.09 1.93
N ALA A 177 1.01 1.21 2.12
CA ALA A 177 0.85 -0.21 1.86
C ALA A 177 -0.15 -0.86 2.83
N LYS A 178 -0.16 -0.45 4.11
CA LYS A 178 -1.14 -0.91 5.09
C LYS A 178 -2.55 -0.48 4.71
N VAL A 179 -2.74 0.79 4.34
CA VAL A 179 -4.03 1.32 3.91
C VAL A 179 -4.54 0.57 2.66
N ALA A 180 -3.69 0.34 1.67
CA ALA A 180 -4.04 -0.42 0.48
C ALA A 180 -4.46 -1.86 0.82
N PHE A 181 -3.74 -2.53 1.71
CA PHE A 181 -4.07 -3.88 2.18
C PHE A 181 -5.43 -3.92 2.91
N MET A 182 -5.70 -2.95 3.79
CA MET A 182 -7.00 -2.85 4.47
C MET A 182 -8.15 -2.59 3.50
N ALA A 183 -7.95 -1.68 2.53
CA ALA A 183 -8.94 -1.40 1.50
C ALA A 183 -9.28 -2.65 0.69
N GLU A 184 -8.29 -3.46 0.32
CA GLU A 184 -8.48 -4.72 -0.40
C GLU A 184 -9.32 -5.71 0.44
N ARG A 185 -9.03 -5.87 1.73
CA ARG A 185 -9.81 -6.74 2.61
C ARG A 185 -11.27 -6.29 2.73
N ILE A 186 -11.50 -4.98 2.93
CA ILE A 186 -12.86 -4.42 2.99
C ILE A 186 -13.63 -4.69 1.68
N THR A 187 -12.98 -4.56 0.51
CA THR A 187 -13.63 -4.87 -0.77
C THR A 187 -13.97 -6.35 -0.93
N GLN A 188 -13.25 -7.23 -0.26
CA GLN A 188 -13.54 -8.68 -0.21
C GLN A 188 -14.57 -9.04 0.86
N GLY A 189 -15.08 -8.05 1.60
CA GLY A 189 -16.05 -8.27 2.69
C GLY A 189 -15.42 -8.75 3.99
N ASP A 190 -14.09 -8.81 4.08
CA ASP A 190 -13.40 -9.18 5.30
C ASP A 190 -13.23 -7.96 6.22
N LEU A 191 -14.16 -7.83 7.16
CA LEU A 191 -14.18 -6.78 8.17
C LEU A 191 -13.53 -7.21 9.49
N SER A 192 -12.92 -8.40 9.56
CA SER A 192 -12.30 -8.91 10.80
C SER A 192 -11.11 -8.03 11.21
N SER A 193 -11.03 -7.68 12.49
CA SER A 193 -9.96 -6.86 13.10
C SER A 193 -8.61 -7.57 13.23
N GLY A 194 -8.42 -8.71 12.53
CA GLY A 194 -7.29 -9.63 12.70
C GLY A 194 -5.90 -9.13 12.27
N VAL A 195 -5.72 -7.88 11.93
CA VAL A 195 -4.39 -7.29 11.69
C VAL A 195 -4.13 -6.27 12.79
N GLU A 196 -3.54 -6.72 13.89
CA GLU A 196 -2.91 -5.83 14.87
C GLU A 196 -1.72 -5.13 14.20
N PHE A 197 -2.00 -4.04 13.50
CA PHE A 197 -0.94 -3.10 13.20
C PHE A 197 -0.55 -2.43 14.51
N ASN A 198 0.62 -2.75 15.02
CA ASN A 198 1.20 -2.13 16.20
C ASN A 198 1.13 -0.60 16.02
N GLN A 199 0.09 0.03 16.62
CA GLN A 199 -0.16 1.46 16.53
C GLN A 199 0.95 2.16 17.30
N LYS A 200 2.01 2.58 16.60
CA LYS A 200 2.89 3.60 17.17
C LYS A 200 2.12 4.93 17.21
N LYS A 201 2.15 5.57 18.36
CA LYS A 201 1.68 6.95 18.54
C LYS A 201 2.23 7.84 17.42
N GLY A 202 1.36 8.25 16.46
CA GLY A 202 1.75 9.01 15.26
C GLY A 202 1.47 8.30 13.93
N SER A 203 0.54 7.33 13.88
CA SER A 203 0.00 6.82 12.61
C SER A 203 -0.63 7.96 11.81
N SER A 204 -0.54 7.88 10.48
CA SER A 204 -1.14 8.90 9.62
C SER A 204 -2.66 8.94 9.82
N SER A 205 -3.24 10.12 9.68
CA SER A 205 -4.68 10.32 9.76
C SER A 205 -5.45 9.43 8.76
N MET A 206 -4.79 9.01 7.68
CA MET A 206 -5.36 8.13 6.67
C MET A 206 -5.53 6.68 7.19
N LEU A 207 -4.55 6.13 7.90
CA LEU A 207 -4.66 4.80 8.50
C LEU A 207 -5.71 4.79 9.62
N GLU A 208 -5.76 5.84 10.45
CA GLU A 208 -6.77 6.00 11.50
C GLU A 208 -8.19 6.08 10.92
N SER A 209 -8.37 6.84 9.83
CA SER A 209 -9.65 6.95 9.13
C SER A 209 -10.09 5.60 8.54
N MET A 210 -9.16 4.82 8.01
CA MET A 210 -9.43 3.49 7.45
C MET A 210 -9.85 2.49 8.52
N LEU A 211 -9.18 2.51 9.69
CA LEU A 211 -9.54 1.69 10.85
C LEU A 211 -10.94 2.06 11.38
N ALA A 212 -11.23 3.35 11.52
CA ALA A 212 -12.55 3.82 11.93
C ALA A 212 -13.65 3.41 10.96
N MET A 213 -13.38 3.46 9.65
CA MET A 213 -14.31 2.99 8.62
C MET A 213 -14.57 1.48 8.73
N GLN A 214 -13.52 0.67 8.89
CA GLN A 214 -13.63 -0.78 9.08
C GLN A 214 -14.47 -1.11 10.32
N GLU A 215 -14.19 -0.45 11.44
CA GLU A 215 -14.91 -0.63 12.69
C GLU A 215 -16.40 -0.28 12.54
N SER A 216 -16.71 0.86 11.93
CA SER A 216 -18.07 1.30 11.67
C SER A 216 -18.85 0.33 10.79
N LEU A 217 -18.21 -0.21 9.73
CA LEU A 217 -18.83 -1.23 8.88
C LEU A 217 -19.05 -2.55 9.62
N SER A 218 -18.08 -2.99 10.44
CA SER A 218 -18.20 -4.21 11.23
C SER A 218 -19.34 -4.13 12.23
N GLN A 219 -19.46 -3.01 12.95
CA GLN A 219 -20.58 -2.76 13.88
C GLN A 219 -21.93 -2.77 13.15
N LEU A 220 -22.01 -2.11 11.99
CA LEU A 220 -23.24 -2.07 11.20
C LEU A 220 -23.70 -3.48 10.78
N VAL A 221 -22.76 -4.32 10.30
CA VAL A 221 -23.06 -5.70 9.91
C VAL A 221 -23.55 -6.51 11.11
N THR A 222 -22.86 -6.41 12.25
CA THR A 222 -23.26 -7.12 13.48
C THR A 222 -24.67 -6.72 13.96
N GLU A 223 -24.98 -5.42 13.94
CA GLU A 223 -26.32 -4.95 14.31
C GLU A 223 -27.42 -5.46 13.36
N ILE A 224 -27.12 -5.48 12.04
CA ILE A 224 -28.04 -6.04 11.04
C ILE A 224 -28.22 -7.55 11.28
N GLU A 225 -27.17 -8.30 11.56
CA GLU A 225 -27.25 -9.74 11.86
C GLU A 225 -28.16 -10.01 13.07
N ILE A 226 -27.98 -9.28 14.16
CA ILE A 226 -28.82 -9.42 15.38
C ILE A 226 -30.32 -9.21 15.07
N ILE A 227 -30.64 -8.19 14.29
CA ILE A 227 -32.03 -7.85 13.96
C ILE A 227 -32.62 -8.87 12.98
N VAL A 228 -31.84 -9.30 11.98
CA VAL A 228 -32.30 -10.31 11.01
C VAL A 228 -32.52 -11.65 11.70
N ASP A 229 -31.62 -12.06 12.62
CA ASP A 229 -31.79 -13.28 13.39
C ASP A 229 -33.05 -13.25 14.27
N ALA A 230 -33.37 -12.10 14.90
CA ALA A 230 -34.59 -11.93 15.63
C ALA A 230 -35.81 -12.04 14.71
N ALA A 231 -35.80 -11.38 13.56
CA ALA A 231 -36.88 -11.42 12.58
C ALA A 231 -37.12 -12.84 12.02
N VAL A 232 -36.07 -13.62 11.78
CA VAL A 232 -36.16 -15.03 11.35
C VAL A 232 -36.84 -15.89 12.42
N GLN A 233 -36.73 -15.53 13.70
CA GLN A 233 -37.41 -16.19 14.81
C GLN A 233 -38.82 -15.65 15.03
N GLY A 234 -39.31 -14.70 14.23
CA GLY A 234 -40.63 -14.10 14.32
C GLY A 234 -40.69 -12.89 15.25
N ASP A 235 -39.58 -12.45 15.81
CA ASP A 235 -39.51 -11.23 16.63
C ASP A 235 -39.14 -10.01 15.76
N PHE A 236 -40.19 -9.29 15.32
CA PHE A 236 -40.07 -8.07 14.52
C PHE A 236 -40.06 -6.80 15.38
N SER A 237 -40.14 -6.91 16.70
CA SER A 237 -40.20 -5.76 17.61
C SER A 237 -38.87 -5.04 17.77
N LYS A 238 -37.76 -5.72 17.52
CA LYS A 238 -36.43 -5.14 17.65
C LYS A 238 -36.17 -4.14 16.54
N LYS A 239 -35.52 -3.04 16.91
CA LYS A 239 -35.13 -1.95 15.98
C LYS A 239 -33.65 -1.58 16.22
N ILE A 240 -32.98 -1.11 15.16
CA ILE A 240 -31.63 -0.55 15.24
C ILE A 240 -31.75 0.89 15.74
N ASP A 241 -30.90 1.27 16.70
CA ASP A 241 -30.80 2.65 17.15
C ASP A 241 -30.11 3.53 16.06
N LEU A 242 -30.82 4.57 15.62
CA LEU A 242 -30.36 5.51 14.60
C LEU A 242 -29.62 6.72 15.16
N THR A 243 -29.62 6.96 16.48
CA THR A 243 -29.09 8.18 17.10
C THR A 243 -27.62 8.37 16.89
N SER A 244 -26.86 7.27 16.76
CA SER A 244 -25.41 7.27 16.49
C SER A 244 -25.05 7.04 15.02
N LYS A 245 -26.04 6.92 14.14
CA LYS A 245 -25.84 6.63 12.71
C LYS A 245 -25.89 7.90 11.87
N SER A 246 -25.17 7.88 10.76
CA SER A 246 -25.19 8.97 9.77
C SER A 246 -24.98 8.42 8.35
N GLY A 247 -25.44 9.18 7.36
CA GLY A 247 -25.20 8.91 5.94
C GLY A 247 -25.73 7.54 5.49
N PHE A 248 -24.86 6.69 4.94
CA PHE A 248 -25.24 5.38 4.41
C PHE A 248 -25.78 4.44 5.49
N GLY A 249 -25.13 4.39 6.66
CA GLY A 249 -25.53 3.53 7.77
C GLY A 249 -26.93 3.89 8.31
N GLU A 250 -27.22 5.16 8.52
CA GLU A 250 -28.53 5.66 8.92
C GLU A 250 -29.61 5.25 7.92
N LYS A 251 -29.33 5.43 6.62
CA LYS A 251 -30.28 5.10 5.56
C LYS A 251 -30.62 3.61 5.53
N ILE A 252 -29.64 2.73 5.59
CA ILE A 252 -29.86 1.27 5.55
C ILE A 252 -30.59 0.80 6.80
N CYS A 253 -30.16 1.23 7.99
CA CYS A 253 -30.80 0.88 9.25
C CYS A 253 -32.23 1.41 9.32
N GLY A 254 -32.50 2.63 8.84
CA GLY A 254 -33.85 3.21 8.76
C GLY A 254 -34.76 2.42 7.85
N LEU A 255 -34.33 2.00 6.68
CA LEU A 255 -35.08 1.16 5.76
C LEU A 255 -35.39 -0.22 6.38
N LEU A 256 -34.42 -0.82 7.09
CA LEU A 256 -34.61 -2.09 7.78
C LEU A 256 -35.63 -1.96 8.92
N ASN A 257 -35.52 -0.90 9.74
CA ASN A 257 -36.51 -0.61 10.77
C ASN A 257 -37.93 -0.44 10.21
N GLN A 258 -38.08 0.26 9.08
CA GLN A 258 -39.38 0.43 8.40
C GLN A 258 -39.92 -0.90 7.88
N LEU A 259 -39.07 -1.77 7.33
CA LEU A 259 -39.47 -3.11 6.88
C LEU A 259 -39.99 -3.95 8.04
N LEU A 260 -39.25 -3.96 9.17
CA LEU A 260 -39.66 -4.71 10.37
C LEU A 260 -40.99 -4.19 10.96
N GLU A 261 -41.17 -2.89 11.05
CA GLU A 261 -42.36 -2.26 11.53
C GLU A 261 -43.58 -2.60 10.66
N THR A 262 -43.44 -2.47 9.35
CA THR A 262 -44.52 -2.82 8.41
C THR A 262 -44.89 -4.30 8.52
N THR A 263 -43.93 -5.18 8.69
CA THR A 263 -44.12 -6.63 8.84
C THR A 263 -44.81 -6.94 10.18
N GLU A 264 -44.31 -6.34 11.27
CA GLU A 264 -44.91 -6.51 12.63
C GLU A 264 -46.37 -6.10 12.68
N VAL A 265 -46.66 -4.88 12.22
CA VAL A 265 -48.04 -4.34 12.22
C VAL A 265 -48.95 -5.19 11.34
N GLY A 266 -48.50 -5.58 10.15
CA GLY A 266 -49.28 -6.40 9.23
C GLY A 266 -49.61 -7.79 9.78
N LEU A 267 -48.61 -8.47 10.37
CA LEU A 267 -48.82 -9.78 10.99
C LEU A 267 -49.70 -9.71 12.24
N ASN A 268 -49.52 -8.68 13.07
CA ASN A 268 -50.36 -8.46 14.26
C ASN A 268 -51.82 -8.18 13.89
N ASP A 269 -52.11 -7.42 12.84
CA ASP A 269 -53.45 -7.19 12.32
C ASP A 269 -54.12 -8.49 11.84
N VAL A 270 -53.40 -9.32 11.09
CA VAL A 270 -53.87 -10.63 10.64
C VAL A 270 -54.17 -11.54 11.86
N MET A 271 -53.22 -11.61 12.81
CA MET A 271 -53.34 -12.43 14.01
C MET A 271 -54.52 -11.98 14.89
N ARG A 272 -54.74 -10.68 15.07
CA ARG A 272 -55.87 -10.10 15.82
C ARG A 272 -57.20 -10.54 15.21
N VAL A 273 -57.38 -10.38 13.90
CA VAL A 273 -58.64 -10.72 13.22
C VAL A 273 -58.87 -12.22 13.15
N THR A 274 -57.82 -13.03 12.92
CA THR A 274 -57.96 -14.51 12.91
C THR A 274 -58.23 -15.08 14.30
N ASN A 275 -57.67 -14.50 15.37
CA ASN A 275 -58.02 -14.89 16.75
C ASN A 275 -59.43 -14.51 17.12
N ALA A 276 -59.96 -13.32 16.74
CA ALA A 276 -61.32 -12.91 16.90
C ALA A 276 -62.24 -13.86 16.14
N LEU A 277 -61.91 -14.21 14.91
CA LEU A 277 -62.71 -15.16 14.10
C LEU A 277 -62.80 -16.54 14.77
N ALA A 278 -61.67 -17.05 15.32
CA ALA A 278 -61.62 -18.31 16.04
C ALA A 278 -62.51 -18.31 17.33
N ALA A 279 -62.70 -17.13 17.95
CA ALA A 279 -63.58 -16.92 19.11
C ALA A 279 -65.04 -16.68 18.72
N GLY A 280 -65.34 -16.66 17.41
CA GLY A 280 -66.71 -16.40 16.92
C GLY A 280 -67.10 -14.92 16.83
N ASP A 281 -66.09 -14.02 17.02
CA ASP A 281 -66.30 -12.57 16.85
C ASP A 281 -66.02 -12.17 15.37
N LEU A 282 -67.14 -11.95 14.63
CA LEU A 282 -67.10 -11.55 13.21
C LEU A 282 -67.13 -10.01 13.03
N SER A 283 -67.01 -9.26 14.11
CA SER A 283 -67.05 -7.79 14.05
C SER A 283 -65.63 -7.18 13.66
N GLN A 284 -64.61 -7.94 13.84
CA GLN A 284 -63.25 -7.45 13.66
C GLN A 284 -62.80 -7.50 12.20
N LYS A 285 -62.17 -6.41 11.73
CA LYS A 285 -61.57 -6.30 10.39
C LYS A 285 -60.21 -5.63 10.44
N ILE A 286 -59.37 -5.85 9.42
CA ILE A 286 -58.14 -5.12 9.20
C ILE A 286 -58.50 -3.79 8.53
N THR A 287 -58.27 -2.69 9.23
CA THR A 287 -58.61 -1.34 8.74
C THR A 287 -57.41 -0.63 8.13
N HIS A 288 -56.16 -0.98 8.54
CA HIS A 288 -54.94 -0.39 8.04
C HIS A 288 -54.80 -0.65 6.53
N ASP A 289 -54.28 0.33 5.79
CA ASP A 289 -54.02 0.15 4.37
C ASP A 289 -52.54 -0.29 4.16
N TYR A 290 -52.40 -1.37 3.41
CA TYR A 290 -51.09 -1.95 3.08
C TYR A 290 -50.92 -2.06 1.58
N PRO A 291 -49.74 -1.73 1.04
CA PRO A 291 -49.42 -1.98 -0.36
C PRO A 291 -49.09 -3.48 -0.61
N GLY A 292 -49.19 -3.92 -1.87
CA GLY A 292 -48.73 -5.22 -2.30
C GLY A 292 -49.40 -6.43 -1.65
N VAL A 293 -48.61 -7.44 -1.25
CA VAL A 293 -49.11 -8.70 -0.69
C VAL A 293 -49.83 -8.51 0.63
N PHE A 294 -49.40 -7.61 1.50
CA PHE A 294 -50.10 -7.31 2.73
C PHE A 294 -51.53 -6.75 2.49
N GLY A 295 -51.72 -5.91 1.47
CA GLY A 295 -53.01 -5.42 1.04
C GLY A 295 -53.92 -6.54 0.49
N GLN A 296 -53.35 -7.48 -0.27
CA GLN A 296 -54.10 -8.67 -0.73
C GLN A 296 -54.54 -9.56 0.45
N THR A 297 -53.62 -9.77 1.41
CA THR A 297 -53.92 -10.52 2.65
C THR A 297 -55.05 -9.86 3.45
N LYS A 298 -54.99 -8.52 3.67
CA LYS A 298 -56.05 -7.74 4.28
C LYS A 298 -57.38 -8.01 3.61
N ASN A 299 -57.46 -7.90 2.28
CA ASN A 299 -58.70 -8.11 1.52
C ASN A 299 -59.17 -9.55 1.62
N GLY A 300 -58.30 -10.55 1.57
CA GLY A 300 -58.65 -11.96 1.75
C GLY A 300 -59.23 -12.26 3.14
N VAL A 301 -58.58 -11.77 4.20
CA VAL A 301 -59.06 -11.93 5.58
C VAL A 301 -60.43 -11.23 5.78
N ASN A 302 -60.54 -9.97 5.35
CA ASN A 302 -61.80 -9.22 5.47
C ASN A 302 -62.95 -9.87 4.69
N ASN A 303 -62.70 -10.36 3.46
CA ASN A 303 -63.69 -11.08 2.65
C ASN A 303 -64.14 -12.40 3.32
N THR A 304 -63.21 -13.10 4.00
CA THR A 304 -63.55 -14.30 4.76
C THR A 304 -64.51 -13.98 5.92
N VAL A 305 -64.24 -12.91 6.71
CA VAL A 305 -65.10 -12.43 7.76
C VAL A 305 -66.43 -12.08 7.21
N ASP A 306 -66.57 -11.34 6.14
CA ASP A 306 -67.79 -10.96 5.49
C ASP A 306 -68.62 -12.17 4.98
N SER A 307 -67.96 -13.15 4.42
CA SER A 307 -68.58 -14.39 3.92
C SER A 307 -69.20 -15.22 5.07
N LEU A 308 -68.44 -15.37 6.17
CA LEU A 308 -68.92 -16.08 7.36
C LEU A 308 -70.06 -15.33 8.02
N ASN A 309 -70.04 -14.03 8.12
CA ASN A 309 -71.09 -13.21 8.65
C ASN A 309 -72.40 -13.38 7.86
N LYS A 310 -72.31 -13.50 6.52
CA LYS A 310 -73.51 -13.78 5.66
C LYS A 310 -74.04 -15.18 5.78
N ILE A 311 -73.29 -16.15 6.28
CA ILE A 311 -73.75 -17.54 6.44
C ILE A 311 -74.47 -17.72 7.81
N ILE A 312 -74.04 -16.98 8.83
CA ILE A 312 -74.44 -17.15 10.20
C ILE A 312 -75.63 -16.19 10.54
N CYS A 313 -75.72 -15.02 9.92
CA CYS A 313 -76.79 -14.04 10.03
C CYS A 313 -77.71 -14.14 8.84
#